data_162d216f409092b6b7ac409dcfc0613b
#
_entry.id   162d216f409092b6b7ac409dcfc0613b
#
_cell.length_a   1.000
_cell.length_b   1.000
_cell.length_c   1.000
_cell.angle_alpha   90.00
_cell.angle_beta   90.00
_cell.angle_gamma   90.00
#
_symmetry.space_group_name_H-M   'P 1'
#
loop_
_entity.id
_entity.type
_entity.pdbx_description
1 polymer ?
#
loop_
_entity_poly.entity_id
_entity_poly.type
_entity_poly.pdbx_seq_one_letter_code
_entity_poly.pdbx_strand_id
1 'polypeptide(L)'
;MAISRRKLVIGGAVLTAALTFARAALAQARLSGLDHLGRAVGDAQPGGWRLVMFGYTHCPDVCPVGLQTLSETIDALGPLGERITPVFVTVDPERDTPETLKDYVPMFHPRLIGVSPKPDELPAIAAAWRVKYARVPSQDGKSYSMDHTATIFLVDPASAIVRRLPYGAPAQDLANRIRAVFMAR
;
A
#
# COMPACT_ATOMS: atom_id res chain seq x y z
N MET A 1 50.41 26.07 -41.41
CA MET A 1 49.18 25.24 -41.36
C MET A 1 48.90 24.90 -39.91
N ALA A 2 47.97 25.61 -39.29
CA ALA A 2 47.62 25.43 -37.88
C ALA A 2 46.29 24.66 -37.79
N ILE A 3 46.31 23.43 -37.23
CA ILE A 3 45.14 22.61 -37.01
C ILE A 3 44.49 22.99 -35.67
N SER A 4 43.27 23.51 -35.78
CA SER A 4 42.41 23.96 -34.69
C SER A 4 42.04 22.83 -33.74
N ARG A 5 42.39 22.97 -32.45
CA ARG A 5 41.93 22.13 -31.33
C ARG A 5 40.61 22.67 -30.77
N ARG A 6 39.50 22.46 -31.47
CA ARG A 6 38.17 22.73 -30.92
C ARG A 6 37.19 21.66 -31.37
N LYS A 7 37.14 20.52 -30.68
CA LYS A 7 36.00 19.57 -30.61
C LYS A 7 36.38 18.48 -29.59
N LEU A 8 35.95 18.56 -28.36
CA LEU A 8 35.64 17.46 -27.46
C LEU A 8 35.23 17.97 -26.07
N VAL A 9 34.10 18.58 -25.95
CA VAL A 9 33.41 18.75 -24.65
C VAL A 9 31.89 18.82 -24.88
N ILE A 10 31.28 17.83 -25.50
CA ILE A 10 29.80 17.68 -25.51
C ILE A 10 29.49 16.19 -25.44
N GLY A 11 29.85 15.53 -24.37
CA GLY A 11 29.52 14.10 -24.20
C GLY A 11 29.18 13.68 -22.78
N GLY A 12 29.44 14.53 -21.78
CA GLY A 12 29.33 14.14 -20.38
C GLY A 12 28.06 14.53 -19.67
N ALA A 13 27.29 15.51 -20.17
CA ALA A 13 26.15 16.06 -19.46
C ALA A 13 24.80 15.34 -19.72
N VAL A 14 24.69 14.56 -20.80
CA VAL A 14 23.44 13.90 -21.17
C VAL A 14 23.26 12.56 -20.47
N LEU A 15 24.37 11.88 -20.10
CA LEU A 15 24.28 10.56 -19.44
C LEU A 15 23.93 10.64 -17.96
N THR A 16 24.26 11.72 -17.27
CA THR A 16 23.95 11.91 -15.85
C THR A 16 22.48 12.32 -15.60
N ALA A 17 21.85 13.01 -16.55
CA ALA A 17 20.43 13.38 -16.45
C ALA A 17 19.49 12.17 -16.62
N ALA A 18 19.84 11.20 -17.46
CA ALA A 18 19.01 10.00 -17.69
C ALA A 18 18.94 9.07 -16.47
N LEU A 19 20.00 8.99 -15.67
CA LEU A 19 20.05 8.16 -14.46
C LEU A 19 19.27 8.76 -13.27
N THR A 20 19.10 10.07 -13.22
CA THR A 20 18.29 10.73 -12.20
C THR A 20 16.79 10.64 -12.48
N PHE A 21 16.38 10.63 -13.75
CA PHE A 21 14.97 10.47 -14.13
C PHE A 21 14.44 9.02 -13.94
N ALA A 22 15.29 8.00 -14.04
CA ALA A 22 14.89 6.60 -13.84
C ALA A 22 14.56 6.28 -12.36
N ARG A 23 15.10 7.02 -11.41
CA ARG A 23 14.80 6.85 -9.97
C ARG A 23 13.49 7.49 -9.51
N ALA A 24 12.98 8.46 -10.26
CA ALA A 24 11.71 9.15 -9.93
C ALA A 24 10.46 8.37 -10.33
N ALA A 25 10.56 7.28 -11.08
CA ALA A 25 9.43 6.58 -11.69
C ALA A 25 8.89 5.40 -10.87
N LEU A 26 9.52 5.00 -9.78
CA LEU A 26 8.94 4.05 -8.83
C LEU A 26 8.20 4.86 -7.78
N ALA A 27 6.89 5.04 -7.98
CA ALA A 27 6.01 5.56 -6.94
C ALA A 27 6.24 4.72 -5.67
N GLN A 28 6.98 5.27 -4.70
CA GLN A 28 7.22 4.58 -3.44
C GLN A 28 5.88 4.45 -2.73
N ALA A 29 5.56 3.26 -2.29
CA ALA A 29 4.35 2.95 -1.53
C ALA A 29 4.50 3.46 -0.09
N ARG A 30 4.64 4.79 0.06
CA ARG A 30 4.77 5.45 1.36
C ARG A 30 3.44 5.44 2.08
N LEU A 31 3.49 5.18 3.37
CA LEU A 31 2.36 5.31 4.30
C LEU A 31 2.81 6.21 5.43
N SER A 32 1.90 7.05 5.91
CA SER A 32 2.09 7.88 7.10
C SER A 32 0.80 7.89 7.92
N GLY A 33 0.93 8.22 9.20
CA GLY A 33 -0.19 8.28 10.12
C GLY A 33 0.11 7.62 11.46
N LEU A 34 -0.91 7.16 12.14
CA LEU A 34 -0.78 6.35 13.36
C LEU A 34 -1.26 4.92 13.09
N ASP A 35 -0.57 3.94 13.68
CA ASP A 35 -1.11 2.59 13.70
C ASP A 35 -2.18 2.42 14.79
N HIS A 36 -2.84 1.27 14.80
CA HIS A 36 -3.89 0.93 15.76
C HIS A 36 -3.41 0.85 17.24
N LEU A 37 -2.11 0.95 17.47
CA LEU A 37 -1.52 1.03 18.82
C LEU A 37 -1.01 2.46 19.14
N GLY A 38 -1.34 3.45 18.30
CA GLY A 38 -0.95 4.85 18.47
C GLY A 38 0.50 5.14 18.10
N ARG A 39 1.22 4.21 17.45
CA ARG A 39 2.60 4.40 17.02
C ARG A 39 2.67 5.08 15.66
N ALA A 40 3.61 6.00 15.50
CA ALA A 40 3.81 6.66 14.21
C ALA A 40 4.23 5.66 13.13
N VAL A 41 3.50 5.68 12.01
CA VAL A 41 3.84 4.98 10.78
C VAL A 41 4.44 6.01 9.82
N GLY A 42 5.60 5.71 9.26
CA GLY A 42 6.29 6.62 8.33
C GLY A 42 7.28 5.88 7.45
N ASP A 43 8.08 6.63 6.70
CA ASP A 43 9.07 6.10 5.74
C ASP A 43 10.14 5.19 6.39
N ALA A 44 10.31 5.29 7.69
CA ALA A 44 11.27 4.50 8.48
C ALA A 44 10.69 3.16 8.98
N GLN A 45 9.51 2.76 8.54
CA GLN A 45 9.01 1.42 8.88
C GLN A 45 9.98 0.37 8.33
N PRO A 46 10.38 -0.60 9.18
CA PRO A 46 11.43 -1.54 8.85
C PRO A 46 11.10 -2.25 7.54
N GLY A 47 12.08 -2.27 6.66
CA GLY A 47 12.02 -2.81 5.31
C GLY A 47 11.66 -4.28 5.26
N GLY A 48 10.38 -4.60 5.49
CA GLY A 48 9.77 -5.90 5.29
C GLY A 48 8.81 -5.90 4.11
N TRP A 49 8.46 -7.08 3.66
CA TRP A 49 7.36 -7.25 2.74
C TRP A 49 6.04 -6.87 3.40
N ARG A 50 5.14 -6.26 2.65
CA ARG A 50 3.81 -5.87 3.14
C ARG A 50 2.73 -6.31 2.17
N LEU A 51 1.62 -6.78 2.71
CA LEU A 51 0.40 -7.03 1.96
C LEU A 51 -0.64 -6.00 2.42
N VAL A 52 -0.97 -5.03 1.58
CA VAL A 52 -1.69 -3.81 1.97
C VAL A 52 -3.05 -3.77 1.29
N MET A 53 -4.09 -3.46 2.07
CA MET A 53 -5.44 -3.19 1.58
C MET A 53 -5.94 -1.86 2.13
N PHE A 54 -6.61 -1.07 1.27
CA PHE A 54 -7.32 0.13 1.67
C PHE A 54 -8.80 -0.17 1.88
N GLY A 55 -9.41 0.48 2.88
CA GLY A 55 -10.81 0.27 3.22
C GLY A 55 -11.28 1.17 4.35
N TYR A 56 -12.39 0.85 4.99
CA TYR A 56 -12.89 1.54 6.18
C TYR A 56 -13.71 0.59 7.06
N THR A 57 -13.79 0.86 8.37
CA THR A 57 -14.38 -0.09 9.34
C THR A 57 -15.90 -0.22 9.20
N HIS A 58 -16.58 0.83 8.77
CA HIS A 58 -18.02 0.87 8.58
C HIS A 58 -18.49 0.26 7.24
N CYS A 59 -17.62 -0.42 6.52
CA CYS A 59 -17.99 -1.14 5.29
C CYS A 59 -18.74 -2.42 5.65
N PRO A 60 -19.97 -2.61 5.14
CA PRO A 60 -20.79 -3.76 5.55
C PRO A 60 -20.40 -5.08 4.89
N ASP A 61 -19.62 -5.06 3.81
CA ASP A 61 -19.41 -6.25 2.96
C ASP A 61 -17.96 -6.36 2.42
N VAL A 62 -17.56 -5.49 1.52
CA VAL A 62 -16.31 -5.62 0.74
C VAL A 62 -15.06 -5.66 1.63
N CYS A 63 -14.96 -4.80 2.65
CA CYS A 63 -13.78 -4.73 3.50
C CYS A 63 -13.60 -5.96 4.40
N PRO A 64 -14.64 -6.44 5.13
CA PRO A 64 -14.51 -7.67 5.92
C PRO A 64 -14.12 -8.88 5.07
N VAL A 65 -14.76 -9.09 3.92
CA VAL A 65 -14.43 -10.20 3.00
C VAL A 65 -13.00 -10.07 2.46
N GLY A 66 -12.57 -8.86 2.10
CA GLY A 66 -11.21 -8.62 1.62
C GLY A 66 -10.14 -8.84 2.69
N LEU A 67 -10.40 -8.44 3.94
CA LEU A 67 -9.51 -8.67 5.07
C LEU A 67 -9.43 -10.15 5.45
N GLN A 68 -10.56 -10.87 5.40
CA GLN A 68 -10.56 -12.30 5.58
C GLN A 68 -9.70 -13.00 4.50
N THR A 69 -9.91 -12.66 3.22
CA THR A 69 -9.11 -13.20 2.11
C THR A 69 -7.61 -12.86 2.27
N LEU A 70 -7.29 -11.64 2.72
CA LEU A 70 -5.90 -11.24 2.99
C LEU A 70 -5.28 -12.10 4.09
N SER A 71 -6.01 -12.34 5.18
CA SER A 71 -5.59 -13.17 6.32
C SER A 71 -5.35 -14.61 5.89
N GLU A 72 -6.32 -15.21 5.21
CA GLU A 72 -6.21 -16.57 4.66
C GLU A 72 -5.04 -16.69 3.66
N THR A 73 -4.75 -15.63 2.91
CA THR A 73 -3.59 -15.59 2.01
C THR A 73 -2.28 -15.65 2.78
N ILE A 74 -2.15 -14.91 3.89
CA ILE A 74 -0.98 -14.95 4.78
C ILE A 74 -0.79 -16.35 5.36
N ASP A 75 -1.87 -16.97 5.86
CA ASP A 75 -1.84 -18.32 6.41
C ASP A 75 -1.46 -19.36 5.35
N ALA A 76 -2.04 -19.27 4.15
CA ALA A 76 -1.75 -20.17 3.03
C ALA A 76 -0.29 -20.09 2.56
N LEU A 77 0.39 -18.96 2.77
CA LEU A 77 1.82 -18.80 2.45
C LEU A 77 2.73 -19.61 3.39
N GLY A 78 2.27 -19.96 4.59
CA GLY A 78 3.07 -20.68 5.59
C GLY A 78 4.31 -19.88 6.02
N PRO A 79 5.52 -20.47 6.06
CA PRO A 79 6.74 -19.77 6.49
C PRO A 79 7.05 -18.49 5.68
N LEU A 80 6.60 -18.41 4.42
CA LEU A 80 6.75 -17.21 3.63
C LEU A 80 5.84 -16.08 4.15
N GLY A 81 4.64 -16.43 4.65
CA GLY A 81 3.71 -15.49 5.26
C GLY A 81 4.29 -14.77 6.47
N GLU A 82 5.17 -15.43 7.24
CA GLU A 82 5.86 -14.81 8.37
C GLU A 82 6.75 -13.61 7.97
N ARG A 83 7.21 -13.59 6.71
CA ARG A 83 8.03 -12.51 6.16
C ARG A 83 7.22 -11.32 5.63
N ILE A 84 5.88 -11.43 5.64
CA ILE A 84 4.97 -10.44 5.08
C ILE A 84 4.11 -9.86 6.20
N THR A 85 4.11 -8.55 6.36
CA THR A 85 3.25 -7.85 7.30
C THR A 85 1.93 -7.50 6.62
N PRO A 86 0.79 -8.01 7.08
CA PRO A 86 -0.52 -7.56 6.61
C PRO A 86 -0.85 -6.17 7.16
N VAL A 87 -1.37 -5.29 6.29
CA VAL A 87 -1.66 -3.89 6.64
C VAL A 87 -3.02 -3.49 6.08
N PHE A 88 -3.84 -2.93 6.92
CA PHE A 88 -5.09 -2.26 6.56
C PHE A 88 -4.92 -0.75 6.71
N VAL A 89 -5.20 0.03 5.66
CA VAL A 89 -5.11 1.49 5.67
C VAL A 89 -6.50 2.06 5.50
N THR A 90 -6.95 2.87 6.48
CA THR A 90 -8.27 3.47 6.34
C THR A 90 -8.30 4.60 5.30
N VAL A 91 -9.40 4.67 4.57
CA VAL A 91 -9.76 5.81 3.70
C VAL A 91 -10.76 6.76 4.37
N ASP A 92 -11.08 6.50 5.65
CA ASP A 92 -12.01 7.29 6.45
C ASP A 92 -11.44 7.59 7.85
N PRO A 93 -10.32 8.31 7.94
CA PRO A 93 -9.64 8.56 9.22
C PRO A 93 -10.46 9.39 10.21
N GLU A 94 -11.54 10.03 9.77
CA GLU A 94 -12.45 10.75 10.66
C GLU A 94 -13.23 9.80 11.58
N ARG A 95 -13.64 8.64 11.09
CA ARG A 95 -14.34 7.60 11.88
C ARG A 95 -13.41 6.50 12.37
N ASP A 96 -12.39 6.18 11.58
CA ASP A 96 -11.46 5.09 11.85
C ASP A 96 -10.21 5.61 12.55
N THR A 97 -10.37 6.02 13.81
CA THR A 97 -9.25 6.42 14.68
C THR A 97 -8.36 5.22 15.03
N PRO A 98 -7.15 5.41 15.57
CA PRO A 98 -6.34 4.32 16.10
C PRO A 98 -7.10 3.42 17.08
N GLU A 99 -7.92 4.00 17.95
CA GLU A 99 -8.75 3.27 18.92
C GLU A 99 -9.79 2.39 18.22
N THR A 100 -10.49 2.91 17.21
CA THR A 100 -11.45 2.13 16.40
C THR A 100 -10.74 0.97 15.69
N LEU A 101 -9.57 1.23 15.09
CA LEU A 101 -8.79 0.21 14.40
C LEU A 101 -8.24 -0.86 15.36
N LYS A 102 -7.95 -0.50 16.61
CA LYS A 102 -7.45 -1.43 17.64
C LYS A 102 -8.43 -2.55 17.95
N ASP A 103 -9.73 -2.26 17.89
CA ASP A 103 -10.76 -3.26 18.12
C ASP A 103 -11.11 -4.02 16.83
N TYR A 104 -10.92 -3.39 15.67
CA TYR A 104 -11.32 -3.94 14.37
C TYR A 104 -10.30 -4.92 13.78
N VAL A 105 -9.03 -4.54 13.68
CA VAL A 105 -8.04 -5.33 12.92
C VAL A 105 -7.74 -6.71 13.53
N PRO A 106 -7.73 -6.92 14.88
CA PRO A 106 -7.48 -8.24 15.44
C PRO A 106 -8.56 -9.29 15.13
N MET A 107 -9.76 -8.85 14.73
CA MET A 107 -10.84 -9.76 14.33
C MET A 107 -10.51 -10.57 13.07
N PHE A 108 -9.54 -10.12 12.27
CA PHE A 108 -9.16 -10.77 11.02
C PHE A 108 -7.86 -11.55 11.12
N HIS A 109 -6.82 -10.94 11.72
CA HIS A 109 -5.53 -11.61 11.87
C HIS A 109 -4.70 -10.96 12.99
N PRO A 110 -4.04 -11.76 13.87
CA PRO A 110 -3.30 -11.22 15.02
C PRO A 110 -2.11 -10.33 14.65
N ARG A 111 -1.57 -10.45 13.42
CA ARG A 111 -0.47 -9.62 12.91
C ARG A 111 -0.95 -8.48 12.02
N LEU A 112 -2.26 -8.31 11.80
CA LEU A 112 -2.78 -7.22 10.97
C LEU A 112 -2.55 -5.87 11.63
N ILE A 113 -1.89 -4.98 10.92
CA ILE A 113 -1.66 -3.60 11.37
C ILE A 113 -2.70 -2.70 10.72
N GLY A 114 -3.52 -2.01 11.53
CA GLY A 114 -4.39 -0.94 11.07
C GLY A 114 -3.63 0.38 11.06
N VAL A 115 -3.75 1.16 10.01
CA VAL A 115 -3.13 2.47 9.85
C VAL A 115 -4.20 3.51 9.57
N SER A 116 -4.23 4.57 10.39
CA SER A 116 -5.05 5.75 10.18
C SER A 116 -4.15 6.91 9.76
N PRO A 117 -4.16 7.29 8.46
CA PRO A 117 -3.48 8.48 7.99
C PRO A 117 -4.09 9.74 8.60
N LYS A 118 -3.33 10.84 8.64
CA LYS A 118 -3.96 12.14 8.90
C LYS A 118 -4.87 12.51 7.74
N PRO A 119 -6.03 13.15 8.00
CA PRO A 119 -6.99 13.51 6.95
C PRO A 119 -6.38 14.34 5.80
N ASP A 120 -5.45 15.23 6.12
CA ASP A 120 -4.74 16.08 5.14
C ASP A 120 -3.66 15.34 4.34
N GLU A 121 -3.12 14.23 4.87
CA GLU A 121 -2.12 13.38 4.19
C GLU A 121 -2.77 12.31 3.29
N LEU A 122 -4.01 11.89 3.59
CA LEU A 122 -4.69 10.81 2.86
C LEU A 122 -4.79 11.04 1.35
N PRO A 123 -5.09 12.25 0.81
CA PRO A 123 -5.14 12.45 -0.62
C PRO A 123 -3.82 12.16 -1.34
N ALA A 124 -2.70 12.55 -0.74
CA ALA A 124 -1.36 12.30 -1.31
C ALA A 124 -1.00 10.81 -1.27
N ILE A 125 -1.34 10.12 -0.16
CA ILE A 125 -1.16 8.68 -0.02
C ILE A 125 -1.99 7.96 -1.09
N ALA A 126 -3.28 8.23 -1.17
CA ALA A 126 -4.18 7.58 -2.13
C ALA A 126 -3.72 7.79 -3.58
N ALA A 127 -3.25 8.99 -3.93
CA ALA A 127 -2.71 9.28 -5.25
C ALA A 127 -1.45 8.45 -5.56
N ALA A 128 -0.50 8.34 -4.61
CA ALA A 128 0.72 7.55 -4.76
C ALA A 128 0.41 6.05 -4.98
N TRP A 129 -0.60 5.53 -4.32
CA TRP A 129 -1.05 4.14 -4.46
C TRP A 129 -2.01 3.92 -5.64
N ARG A 130 -2.48 5.00 -6.28
CA ARG A 130 -3.54 4.99 -7.29
C ARG A 130 -4.84 4.37 -6.74
N VAL A 131 -5.14 4.69 -5.49
CA VAL A 131 -6.39 4.34 -4.81
C VAL A 131 -7.36 5.50 -5.00
N LYS A 132 -8.56 5.20 -5.46
CA LYS A 132 -9.67 6.16 -5.49
C LYS A 132 -10.53 5.93 -4.26
N TYR A 133 -11.04 7.00 -3.70
CA TYR A 133 -12.02 6.94 -2.63
C TYR A 133 -12.94 8.15 -2.72
N ALA A 134 -14.18 8.01 -2.27
CA ALA A 134 -15.16 9.09 -2.24
C ALA A 134 -16.19 8.84 -1.14
N ARG A 135 -16.61 9.89 -0.46
CA ARG A 135 -17.72 9.86 0.49
C ARG A 135 -19.04 9.86 -0.28
N VAL A 136 -19.92 8.92 0.01
CA VAL A 136 -21.26 8.79 -0.56
C VAL A 136 -22.29 8.98 0.56
N PRO A 137 -23.00 10.12 0.62
CA PRO A 137 -24.02 10.35 1.63
C PRO A 137 -25.15 9.32 1.54
N SER A 138 -25.71 8.92 2.69
CA SER A 138 -26.94 8.12 2.74
C SER A 138 -28.13 8.94 2.24
N GLN A 139 -29.21 8.25 1.81
CA GLN A 139 -30.41 8.93 1.30
C GLN A 139 -31.09 9.85 2.33
N ASP A 140 -30.96 9.53 3.61
CA ASP A 140 -31.52 10.33 4.72
C ASP A 140 -30.57 11.46 5.19
N GLY A 141 -29.38 11.56 4.62
CA GLY A 141 -28.35 12.55 4.96
C GLY A 141 -27.73 12.40 6.36
N LYS A 142 -28.06 11.32 7.11
CA LYS A 142 -27.61 11.14 8.50
C LYS A 142 -26.31 10.37 8.61
N SER A 143 -25.91 9.67 7.56
CA SER A 143 -24.70 8.85 7.52
C SER A 143 -24.05 8.90 6.14
N TYR A 144 -22.96 8.16 5.95
CA TYR A 144 -22.32 8.00 4.65
C TYR A 144 -21.56 6.68 4.57
N SER A 145 -21.39 6.19 3.35
CA SER A 145 -20.44 5.14 2.98
C SER A 145 -19.23 5.72 2.27
N MET A 146 -18.20 4.90 2.08
CA MET A 146 -17.03 5.26 1.29
C MET A 146 -16.93 4.32 0.08
N ASP A 147 -17.03 4.87 -1.12
CA ASP A 147 -16.57 4.17 -2.30
C ASP A 147 -15.05 4.16 -2.31
N HIS A 148 -14.42 3.01 -2.57
CA HIS A 148 -12.98 2.94 -2.65
C HIS A 148 -12.49 1.81 -3.57
N THR A 149 -11.23 1.91 -3.99
CA THR A 149 -10.55 0.85 -4.76
C THR A 149 -10.32 -0.37 -3.90
N ALA A 150 -10.90 -1.51 -4.29
CA ALA A 150 -10.75 -2.80 -3.62
C ALA A 150 -9.61 -3.61 -4.25
N THR A 151 -8.37 -3.25 -3.98
CA THR A 151 -7.16 -3.91 -4.48
C THR A 151 -6.24 -4.25 -3.32
N ILE A 152 -5.64 -5.45 -3.35
CA ILE A 152 -4.59 -5.84 -2.42
C ILE A 152 -3.23 -5.59 -3.08
N PHE A 153 -2.32 -4.93 -2.37
CA PHE A 153 -1.01 -4.54 -2.87
C PHE A 153 0.09 -5.35 -2.20
N LEU A 154 0.94 -6.01 -2.98
CA LEU A 154 2.19 -6.56 -2.48
C LEU A 154 3.30 -5.52 -2.64
N VAL A 155 3.94 -5.18 -1.54
CA VAL A 155 4.99 -4.15 -1.43
C VAL A 155 6.27 -4.79 -0.94
N ASP A 156 7.37 -4.48 -1.61
CA ASP A 156 8.69 -5.00 -1.25
C ASP A 156 9.39 -4.15 -0.16
N PRO A 157 10.53 -4.63 0.39
CA PRO A 157 11.28 -3.89 1.40
C PRO A 157 11.78 -2.51 0.96
N ALA A 158 11.89 -2.26 -0.35
CA ALA A 158 12.25 -0.95 -0.90
C ALA A 158 11.03 -0.02 -1.06
N SER A 159 9.87 -0.40 -0.53
CA SER A 159 8.59 0.31 -0.65
C SER A 159 8.09 0.45 -2.09
N ALA A 160 8.45 -0.48 -2.97
CA ALA A 160 7.89 -0.55 -4.32
C ALA A 160 6.66 -1.47 -4.35
N ILE A 161 5.58 -1.04 -5.01
CA ILE A 161 4.43 -1.89 -5.30
C ILE A 161 4.82 -2.86 -6.40
N VAL A 162 5.07 -4.11 -6.04
CA VAL A 162 5.51 -5.15 -6.99
C VAL A 162 4.38 -5.94 -7.62
N ARG A 163 3.22 -5.98 -6.97
CA ARG A 163 1.98 -6.58 -7.52
C ARG A 163 0.74 -5.84 -7.01
N ARG A 164 -0.25 -5.78 -7.89
CA ARG A 164 -1.64 -5.46 -7.57
C ARG A 164 -2.43 -6.74 -7.74
N LEU A 165 -3.03 -7.21 -6.66
CA LEU A 165 -3.78 -8.46 -6.60
C LEU A 165 -5.28 -8.13 -6.62
N PRO A 166 -6.09 -8.84 -7.42
CA PRO A 166 -7.49 -8.53 -7.55
C PRO A 166 -8.26 -8.89 -6.27
N TYR A 167 -9.17 -8.02 -5.85
CA TYR A 167 -10.20 -8.35 -4.88
C TYR A 167 -11.09 -9.49 -5.41
N GLY A 168 -11.53 -10.37 -4.50
CA GLY A 168 -12.42 -11.49 -4.84
C GLY A 168 -11.73 -12.71 -5.44
N ALA A 169 -10.41 -12.68 -5.65
CA ALA A 169 -9.69 -13.90 -5.99
C ALA A 169 -9.54 -14.80 -4.74
N PRO A 170 -9.60 -16.14 -4.90
CA PRO A 170 -9.37 -17.07 -3.79
C PRO A 170 -8.00 -16.84 -3.13
N ALA A 171 -7.94 -16.99 -1.80
CA ALA A 171 -6.71 -16.79 -1.02
C ALA A 171 -5.54 -17.65 -1.52
N GLN A 172 -5.80 -18.91 -1.91
CA GLN A 172 -4.78 -19.80 -2.46
C GLN A 172 -4.19 -19.27 -3.78
N ASP A 173 -5.00 -18.67 -4.64
CA ASP A 173 -4.53 -18.07 -5.90
C ASP A 173 -3.66 -16.84 -5.63
N LEU A 174 -4.05 -16.01 -4.67
CA LEU A 174 -3.24 -14.88 -4.23
C LEU A 174 -1.90 -15.36 -3.65
N ALA A 175 -1.90 -16.39 -2.81
CA ALA A 175 -0.69 -16.99 -2.26
C ALA A 175 0.24 -17.52 -3.36
N ASN A 176 -0.30 -18.20 -4.37
CA ASN A 176 0.48 -18.69 -5.50
C ASN A 176 1.12 -17.57 -6.31
N ARG A 177 0.38 -16.47 -6.56
CA ARG A 177 0.90 -15.26 -7.22
C ARG A 177 2.02 -14.59 -6.42
N ILE A 178 1.90 -14.57 -5.09
CA ILE A 178 2.92 -14.04 -4.19
C ILE A 178 4.17 -14.92 -4.22
N ARG A 179 4.03 -16.27 -4.09
CA ARG A 179 5.16 -17.20 -4.20
C ARG A 179 5.96 -17.02 -5.49
N ALA A 180 5.27 -16.83 -6.62
CA ALA A 180 5.92 -16.60 -7.90
C ALA A 180 6.81 -15.33 -7.90
N VAL A 181 6.43 -14.28 -7.17
CA VAL A 181 7.26 -13.07 -7.01
C VAL A 181 8.54 -13.37 -6.24
N PHE A 182 8.46 -14.20 -5.20
CA PHE A 182 9.63 -14.55 -4.38
C PHE A 182 10.58 -15.53 -5.10
N MET A 183 10.06 -16.38 -5.99
CA MET A 183 10.86 -17.30 -6.80
C MET A 183 11.60 -16.59 -7.95
N ALA A 184 11.08 -15.44 -8.41
CA ALA A 184 11.66 -14.68 -9.51
C ALA A 184 12.74 -13.66 -9.08
N ARG A 185 13.07 -13.62 -7.78
CA ARG A 185 14.06 -12.69 -7.17
C ARG A 185 15.22 -13.42 -6.55
#